data_0e439d9953e23a1610bb4f831a7dadd5
#
_entry.id   0e439d9953e23a1610bb4f831a7dadd5
#
_cell.length_a   1.000
_cell.length_b   1.000
_cell.length_c   1.000
_cell.angle_alpha   90.00
_cell.angle_beta   90.00
_cell.angle_gamma   90.00
#
_symmetry.space_group_name_H-M   'P 1'
#
loop_
_entity.id
_entity.type
_entity.pdbx_description
1 polymer ?
#
loop_
_entity_poly.entity_id
_entity_poly.type
_entity_poly.pdbx_seq_one_letter_code
_entity_poly.pdbx_strand_id
1 'polypeptide(L)'
;MPDRCVAELRERGYLVFEGFLGTDELAAAQEALWLHYPRPEEYFADPAAHAGLVTSQFSGIINGPWRSWDLNRLAFHPDLLDLAERFLGSADLRLYDAELWARYAGTVDYEQNHHRDFGNHSLVVPKRADPAPQITSMILLSDVGDEDGPTKVVPLSVGERVPYWPNTLNEGTGAYVANYLPAGAFADEELSVTGAAGTLFTYRTDTLHRGSRMTAERSARFTLSAQYDVWAPRWTGRVAWAERALDSNWRELIERATPRERSVFGFPAPGDAYWDEQTMADTQARYPRADLTPYR
;
A
#
# COMPACT_ATOMS: atom_id res chain seq x y z
N MET A 1 -10.68 -14.63 1.23
CA MET A 1 -9.91 -14.92 -0.04
C MET A 1 -9.73 -16.42 -0.25
N PRO A 2 -9.78 -16.98 -1.52
CA PRO A 2 -9.49 -18.40 -1.80
C PRO A 2 -8.07 -18.82 -1.42
N ASP A 3 -7.87 -20.09 -1.01
CA ASP A 3 -6.55 -20.62 -0.60
C ASP A 3 -5.49 -20.52 -1.70
N ARG A 4 -5.91 -20.64 -2.97
CA ARG A 4 -5.02 -20.48 -4.13
C ARG A 4 -4.33 -19.12 -4.16
N CYS A 5 -4.95 -18.06 -3.61
CA CYS A 5 -4.36 -16.70 -3.62
C CYS A 5 -3.10 -16.64 -2.76
N VAL A 6 -3.11 -17.27 -1.59
CA VAL A 6 -1.92 -17.36 -0.71
C VAL A 6 -0.83 -18.19 -1.37
N ALA A 7 -1.20 -19.31 -2.02
CA ALA A 7 -0.25 -20.18 -2.73
C ALA A 7 0.40 -19.41 -3.90
N GLU A 8 -0.39 -18.72 -4.71
CA GLU A 8 0.10 -17.91 -5.84
C GLU A 8 1.05 -16.80 -5.38
N LEU A 9 0.68 -16.05 -4.32
CA LEU A 9 1.52 -15.02 -3.75
C LEU A 9 2.86 -15.56 -3.24
N ARG A 10 2.87 -16.78 -2.64
CA ARG A 10 4.11 -17.42 -2.21
C ARG A 10 4.98 -17.89 -3.36
N GLU A 11 4.38 -18.47 -4.39
CA GLU A 11 5.10 -19.05 -5.53
C GLU A 11 5.60 -17.98 -6.50
N ARG A 12 4.71 -17.05 -6.90
CA ARG A 12 5.03 -16.02 -7.92
C ARG A 12 5.66 -14.77 -7.34
N GLY A 13 5.50 -14.53 -6.02
CA GLY A 13 5.88 -13.30 -5.35
C GLY A 13 4.83 -12.19 -5.43
N TYR A 14 3.77 -12.39 -6.21
CA TYR A 14 2.66 -11.44 -6.37
C TYR A 14 1.35 -12.16 -6.71
N LEU A 15 0.25 -11.43 -6.53
CA LEU A 15 -1.12 -11.85 -6.85
C LEU A 15 -1.84 -10.67 -7.52
N VAL A 16 -2.58 -10.94 -8.60
CA VAL A 16 -3.60 -10.03 -9.16
C VAL A 16 -4.95 -10.72 -9.02
N PHE A 17 -5.90 -10.07 -8.37
CA PHE A 17 -7.23 -10.61 -8.11
C PHE A 17 -8.30 -9.61 -8.57
N GLU A 18 -8.88 -9.88 -9.73
CA GLU A 18 -9.94 -9.08 -10.30
C GLU A 18 -11.24 -9.18 -9.50
N GLY A 19 -12.00 -8.08 -9.45
CA GLY A 19 -13.29 -8.04 -8.76
C GLY A 19 -13.18 -8.22 -7.25
N PHE A 20 -12.09 -7.76 -6.67
CA PHE A 20 -11.87 -7.80 -5.21
C PHE A 20 -12.91 -6.93 -4.47
N LEU A 21 -13.15 -5.70 -4.93
CA LEU A 21 -14.20 -4.85 -4.39
C LEU A 21 -15.54 -5.14 -5.07
N GLY A 22 -16.58 -5.21 -4.27
CA GLY A 22 -17.96 -5.19 -4.76
C GLY A 22 -18.33 -3.83 -5.37
N THR A 23 -19.34 -3.82 -6.24
CA THR A 23 -19.77 -2.61 -6.97
C THR A 23 -20.07 -1.42 -6.05
N ASP A 24 -20.83 -1.64 -4.98
CA ASP A 24 -21.23 -0.56 -4.08
C ASP A 24 -20.05 -0.02 -3.27
N GLU A 25 -19.15 -0.91 -2.85
CA GLU A 25 -17.95 -0.55 -2.10
C GLU A 25 -16.95 0.24 -2.96
N LEU A 26 -16.77 -0.21 -4.21
CA LEU A 26 -15.95 0.51 -5.18
C LEU A 26 -16.54 1.90 -5.49
N ALA A 27 -17.84 2.00 -5.72
CA ALA A 27 -18.50 3.26 -6.01
C ALA A 27 -18.37 4.27 -4.85
N ALA A 28 -18.54 3.80 -3.61
CA ALA A 28 -18.37 4.62 -2.41
C ALA A 28 -16.92 5.11 -2.27
N ALA A 29 -15.94 4.24 -2.51
CA ALA A 29 -14.53 4.60 -2.46
C ALA A 29 -14.16 5.61 -3.58
N GLN A 30 -14.66 5.41 -4.79
CA GLN A 30 -14.43 6.33 -5.91
C GLN A 30 -15.02 7.72 -5.65
N GLU A 31 -16.24 7.79 -5.11
CA GLU A 31 -16.84 9.10 -4.77
C GLU A 31 -16.04 9.80 -3.66
N ALA A 32 -15.50 9.04 -2.71
CA ALA A 32 -14.68 9.58 -1.64
C ALA A 32 -13.29 10.09 -2.09
N LEU A 33 -12.78 9.65 -3.26
CA LEU A 33 -11.54 10.19 -3.83
C LEU A 33 -11.63 11.71 -4.07
N TRP A 34 -12.80 12.21 -4.44
CA TRP A 34 -13.02 13.61 -4.78
C TRP A 34 -12.99 14.56 -3.58
N LEU A 35 -12.87 14.03 -2.38
CA LEU A 35 -12.52 14.79 -1.18
C LEU A 35 -11.02 15.16 -1.12
N HIS A 36 -10.21 14.49 -1.93
CA HIS A 36 -8.75 14.56 -1.88
C HIS A 36 -8.13 15.00 -3.20
N TYR A 37 -8.78 14.69 -4.32
CA TYR A 37 -8.27 14.92 -5.67
C TYR A 37 -9.33 15.57 -6.56
N PRO A 38 -8.94 16.39 -7.54
CA PRO A 38 -9.86 16.82 -8.58
C PRO A 38 -10.36 15.64 -9.41
N ARG A 39 -11.59 15.71 -9.88
CA ARG A 39 -12.06 14.74 -10.89
C ARG A 39 -11.21 14.87 -12.16
N PRO A 40 -11.04 13.80 -12.94
CA PRO A 40 -10.26 13.87 -14.18
C PRO A 40 -10.71 15.02 -15.10
N GLU A 41 -12.02 15.22 -15.23
CA GLU A 41 -12.58 16.31 -16.06
C GLU A 41 -12.17 17.70 -15.56
N GLU A 42 -12.18 17.91 -14.24
CA GLU A 42 -11.78 19.17 -13.58
C GLU A 42 -10.29 19.41 -13.77
N TYR A 43 -9.47 18.36 -13.54
CA TYR A 43 -8.03 18.46 -13.76
C TYR A 43 -7.69 18.83 -15.21
N PHE A 44 -8.28 18.12 -16.18
CA PHE A 44 -8.00 18.38 -17.61
C PHE A 44 -8.64 19.63 -18.17
N ALA A 45 -9.60 20.24 -17.46
CA ALA A 45 -10.14 21.56 -17.83
C ALA A 45 -9.18 22.70 -17.47
N ASP A 46 -8.47 22.59 -16.33
CA ASP A 46 -7.48 23.57 -15.88
C ASP A 46 -6.31 22.87 -15.14
N PRO A 47 -5.37 22.24 -15.87
CA PRO A 47 -4.22 21.59 -15.24
C PRO A 47 -3.34 22.55 -14.42
N ALA A 48 -3.32 23.83 -14.76
CA ALA A 48 -2.50 24.82 -14.07
C ALA A 48 -2.98 25.06 -12.63
N ALA A 49 -4.29 24.99 -12.39
CA ALA A 49 -4.85 25.08 -11.03
C ALA A 49 -4.42 23.90 -10.13
N HIS A 50 -3.98 22.81 -10.71
CA HIS A 50 -3.59 21.57 -10.02
C HIS A 50 -2.11 21.23 -10.18
N ALA A 51 -1.26 22.22 -10.53
CA ALA A 51 0.17 22.00 -10.83
C ALA A 51 0.94 21.28 -9.71
N GLY A 52 0.50 21.39 -8.46
CA GLY A 52 1.10 20.69 -7.32
C GLY A 52 1.02 19.17 -7.39
N LEU A 53 0.02 18.62 -8.12
CA LEU A 53 -0.18 17.16 -8.25
C LEU A 53 0.73 16.52 -9.30
N VAL A 54 1.46 17.31 -10.10
CA VAL A 54 2.20 16.84 -11.25
C VAL A 54 3.69 17.19 -11.23
N THR A 55 4.19 17.70 -10.13
CA THR A 55 5.61 18.08 -9.95
C THR A 55 6.54 16.87 -9.95
N SER A 56 6.04 15.70 -9.58
CA SER A 56 6.71 14.41 -9.67
C SER A 56 5.67 13.30 -9.76
N GLN A 57 6.08 12.10 -10.14
CA GLN A 57 5.18 10.94 -10.15
C GLN A 57 4.66 10.53 -8.75
N PHE A 58 5.18 11.11 -7.69
CA PHE A 58 4.80 10.87 -6.30
C PHE A 58 4.02 12.03 -5.67
N SER A 59 3.85 13.16 -6.38
CA SER A 59 3.19 14.34 -5.80
C SER A 59 1.70 14.15 -5.52
N GLY A 60 1.08 13.13 -6.11
CA GLY A 60 -0.31 12.73 -5.82
C GLY A 60 -0.44 11.71 -4.69
N ILE A 61 0.59 11.47 -3.86
CA ILE A 61 0.51 10.57 -2.72
C ILE A 61 -0.03 11.31 -1.50
N ILE A 62 -1.03 10.72 -0.85
CA ILE A 62 -1.61 11.21 0.40
C ILE A 62 -1.66 10.05 1.40
N ASN A 63 -0.92 10.18 2.49
CA ASN A 63 -0.91 9.18 3.56
C ASN A 63 -2.26 9.15 4.29
N GLY A 64 -2.71 7.94 4.66
CA GLY A 64 -3.85 7.74 5.55
C GLY A 64 -3.60 8.27 6.97
N PRO A 65 -4.63 8.35 7.82
CA PRO A 65 -6.04 8.14 7.48
C PRO A 65 -6.65 9.32 6.70
N TRP A 66 -7.66 9.03 5.91
CA TRP A 66 -8.32 10.02 5.04
C TRP A 66 -9.64 10.51 5.63
N ARG A 67 -10.21 11.58 5.04
CA ARG A 67 -11.49 12.16 5.47
C ARG A 67 -12.72 11.32 5.07
N SER A 68 -12.54 10.06 4.76
CA SER A 68 -13.63 9.16 4.38
C SER A 68 -13.48 7.82 5.08
N TRP A 69 -14.57 7.38 5.70
CA TRP A 69 -14.65 6.02 6.23
C TRP A 69 -14.54 4.97 5.12
N ASP A 70 -15.14 5.22 3.96
CA ASP A 70 -15.14 4.29 2.83
C ASP A 70 -13.74 4.06 2.25
N LEU A 71 -12.87 5.07 2.27
CA LEU A 71 -11.46 4.89 1.95
C LEU A 71 -10.69 4.20 3.09
N ASN A 72 -10.87 4.67 4.32
CA ASN A 72 -10.15 4.10 5.46
C ASN A 72 -10.41 2.61 5.66
N ARG A 73 -11.68 2.17 5.51
CA ARG A 73 -12.05 0.76 5.68
C ARG A 73 -11.41 -0.17 4.64
N LEU A 74 -11.02 0.31 3.47
CA LEU A 74 -10.31 -0.50 2.49
C LEU A 74 -8.94 -0.94 2.99
N ALA A 75 -8.26 -0.11 3.78
CA ALA A 75 -6.98 -0.44 4.38
C ALA A 75 -7.07 -1.53 5.47
N PHE A 76 -8.25 -2.00 5.82
CA PHE A 76 -8.48 -3.15 6.70
C PHE A 76 -9.68 -3.98 6.25
N HIS A 77 -9.89 -4.03 4.91
CA HIS A 77 -10.91 -4.89 4.33
C HIS A 77 -10.73 -6.34 4.83
N PRO A 78 -11.82 -7.02 5.28
CA PRO A 78 -11.71 -8.33 5.92
C PRO A 78 -10.96 -9.37 5.11
N ASP A 79 -11.22 -9.43 3.79
CA ASP A 79 -10.53 -10.36 2.90
C ASP A 79 -9.04 -10.02 2.71
N LEU A 80 -8.67 -8.75 2.81
CA LEU A 80 -7.29 -8.32 2.72
C LEU A 80 -6.53 -8.69 3.99
N LEU A 81 -7.14 -8.49 5.16
CA LEU A 81 -6.58 -8.94 6.44
C LEU A 81 -6.44 -10.46 6.48
N ASP A 82 -7.46 -11.22 6.03
CA ASP A 82 -7.39 -12.69 5.93
C ASP A 82 -6.23 -13.15 5.03
N LEU A 83 -6.04 -12.50 3.88
CA LEU A 83 -4.90 -12.79 3.01
C LEU A 83 -3.57 -12.53 3.71
N ALA A 84 -3.43 -11.37 4.37
CA ALA A 84 -2.23 -10.98 5.08
C ALA A 84 -1.91 -11.95 6.24
N GLU A 85 -2.89 -12.29 7.07
CA GLU A 85 -2.75 -13.24 8.18
C GLU A 85 -2.26 -14.60 7.71
N ARG A 86 -2.90 -15.14 6.67
CA ARG A 86 -2.54 -16.47 6.14
C ARG A 86 -1.19 -16.48 5.42
N PHE A 87 -0.86 -15.39 4.74
CA PHE A 87 0.45 -15.27 4.09
C PHE A 87 1.57 -15.12 5.10
N LEU A 88 1.43 -14.19 6.06
CA LEU A 88 2.43 -13.90 7.08
C LEU A 88 2.45 -14.93 8.22
N GLY A 89 1.43 -15.78 8.32
CA GLY A 89 1.34 -16.83 9.32
C GLY A 89 1.07 -16.32 10.74
N SER A 90 0.49 -15.13 10.87
CA SER A 90 0.22 -14.50 12.17
C SER A 90 -1.03 -13.64 12.08
N ALA A 91 -1.87 -13.70 13.13
CA ALA A 91 -2.97 -12.76 13.32
C ALA A 91 -2.53 -11.45 14.00
N ASP A 92 -1.28 -11.35 14.45
CA ASP A 92 -0.71 -10.14 15.04
C ASP A 92 -0.19 -9.19 13.96
N LEU A 93 -1.10 -8.75 13.09
CA LEU A 93 -0.79 -7.82 12.01
C LEU A 93 -0.65 -6.39 12.53
N ARG A 94 0.21 -5.65 11.84
CA ARG A 94 0.29 -4.20 11.93
C ARG A 94 0.08 -3.59 10.56
N LEU A 95 -0.75 -2.56 10.48
CA LEU A 95 -0.80 -1.70 9.31
C LEU A 95 0.47 -0.84 9.34
N TYR A 96 1.41 -1.21 8.47
CA TYR A 96 2.70 -0.54 8.37
C TYR A 96 2.55 0.84 7.70
N ASP A 97 1.77 0.91 6.63
CA ASP A 97 1.51 2.12 5.86
C ASP A 97 0.20 2.01 5.09
N ALA A 98 -0.42 3.16 4.79
CA ALA A 98 -1.54 3.25 3.87
C ALA A 98 -1.50 4.59 3.12
N GLU A 99 -1.62 4.52 1.79
CA GLU A 99 -1.47 5.66 0.90
C GLU A 99 -2.54 5.66 -0.20
N LEU A 100 -3.09 6.83 -0.48
CA LEU A 100 -3.77 7.09 -1.75
C LEU A 100 -2.76 7.62 -2.75
N TRP A 101 -2.84 7.12 -3.97
CA TRP A 101 -1.98 7.50 -5.08
C TRP A 101 -2.84 7.99 -6.23
N ALA A 102 -2.65 9.25 -6.63
CA ALA A 102 -3.23 9.80 -7.84
C ALA A 102 -2.13 10.16 -8.84
N ARG A 103 -2.30 9.76 -10.09
CA ARG A 103 -1.46 10.19 -11.20
C ARG A 103 -2.36 10.69 -12.32
N TYR A 104 -2.00 11.82 -12.88
CA TYR A 104 -2.68 12.41 -14.02
C TYR A 104 -1.69 12.50 -15.20
N ALA A 105 -2.17 12.34 -16.41
CA ALA A 105 -1.38 12.55 -17.59
C ALA A 105 -0.80 13.98 -17.58
N GLY A 106 0.47 14.12 -17.98
CA GLY A 106 1.23 15.37 -17.86
C GLY A 106 2.05 15.51 -16.57
N THR A 107 1.95 14.55 -15.65
CA THR A 107 2.85 14.46 -14.49
C THR A 107 4.31 14.33 -14.95
N VAL A 108 5.24 15.00 -14.26
CA VAL A 108 6.68 14.76 -14.41
C VAL A 108 6.97 13.31 -14.04
N ASP A 109 7.34 12.52 -15.01
CA ASP A 109 7.24 11.07 -14.95
C ASP A 109 8.44 10.41 -15.67
N TYR A 110 8.82 9.22 -15.21
CA TYR A 110 9.91 8.44 -15.79
C TYR A 110 9.71 6.95 -15.54
N GLU A 111 10.40 6.12 -16.30
CA GLU A 111 10.50 4.69 -16.00
C GLU A 111 11.36 4.49 -14.77
N GLN A 112 10.74 3.97 -13.68
CA GLN A 112 11.50 3.66 -12.49
C GLN A 112 12.43 2.47 -12.70
N ASN A 113 13.52 2.45 -11.98
CA ASN A 113 14.38 1.28 -11.88
C ASN A 113 13.68 0.18 -11.05
N HIS A 114 13.92 -1.08 -11.42
CA HIS A 114 13.45 -2.21 -10.61
C HIS A 114 14.10 -2.21 -9.23
N HIS A 115 13.29 -2.45 -8.21
CA HIS A 115 13.74 -2.48 -6.80
C HIS A 115 12.92 -3.48 -5.99
N ARG A 116 13.39 -3.73 -4.77
CA ARG A 116 12.67 -4.45 -3.72
C ARG A 116 12.40 -3.51 -2.57
N ASP A 117 11.18 -3.50 -2.06
CA ASP A 117 10.75 -2.54 -1.04
C ASP A 117 11.50 -2.68 0.28
N PHE A 118 11.93 -3.87 0.66
CA PHE A 118 12.64 -4.06 1.92
C PHE A 118 13.86 -3.12 2.05
N GLY A 119 14.44 -2.67 0.95
CA GLY A 119 15.55 -1.72 0.95
C GLY A 119 15.21 -0.37 1.57
N ASN A 120 13.95 0.03 1.53
CA ASN A 120 13.45 1.27 2.12
C ASN A 120 12.82 1.06 3.50
N HIS A 121 12.60 -0.19 3.91
CA HIS A 121 11.80 -0.54 5.08
C HIS A 121 12.62 -1.23 6.18
N SER A 122 13.86 -1.61 5.90
CA SER A 122 14.73 -2.29 6.85
C SER A 122 16.18 -1.86 6.70
N LEU A 123 16.91 -1.83 7.83
CA LEU A 123 18.36 -1.67 7.82
C LEU A 123 19.11 -3.01 7.60
N VAL A 124 18.41 -4.12 7.71
CA VAL A 124 18.98 -5.47 7.57
C VAL A 124 18.47 -6.08 6.27
N VAL A 125 19.37 -6.58 5.43
CA VAL A 125 19.00 -7.37 4.27
C VAL A 125 18.41 -8.70 4.76
N PRO A 126 17.14 -9.01 4.45
CA PRO A 126 16.54 -10.27 4.86
C PRO A 126 17.22 -11.48 4.22
N LYS A 127 17.15 -12.63 4.84
CA LYS A 127 17.56 -13.88 4.18
C LYS A 127 16.54 -14.22 3.10
N ARG A 128 16.99 -14.66 1.93
CA ARG A 128 16.10 -15.10 0.84
C ARG A 128 15.18 -16.25 1.26
N ALA A 129 15.67 -17.15 2.13
CA ALA A 129 14.91 -18.27 2.69
C ALA A 129 13.96 -17.87 3.84
N ASP A 130 14.14 -16.65 4.40
CA ASP A 130 13.32 -16.09 5.47
C ASP A 130 13.07 -14.62 5.11
N PRO A 131 12.21 -14.39 4.11
CA PRO A 131 11.98 -13.06 3.59
C PRO A 131 11.29 -12.16 4.63
N ALA A 132 11.35 -10.88 4.38
CA ALA A 132 10.70 -9.89 5.22
C ALA A 132 9.23 -10.22 5.50
N PRO A 133 8.80 -10.21 6.75
CA PRO A 133 7.42 -10.54 7.12
C PRO A 133 6.46 -9.37 6.82
N GLN A 134 6.45 -8.94 5.56
CA GLN A 134 5.66 -7.81 5.10
C GLN A 134 5.09 -8.07 3.71
N ILE A 135 3.89 -7.58 3.45
CA ILE A 135 3.28 -7.53 2.12
C ILE A 135 2.76 -6.14 1.83
N THR A 136 2.81 -5.78 0.56
CA THR A 136 2.19 -4.56 0.02
C THR A 136 0.99 -4.95 -0.82
N SER A 137 -0.13 -4.29 -0.60
CA SER A 137 -1.36 -4.49 -1.36
C SER A 137 -1.83 -3.17 -1.96
N MET A 138 -2.22 -3.20 -3.23
CA MET A 138 -2.75 -2.06 -3.96
C MET A 138 -4.12 -2.41 -4.51
N ILE A 139 -5.12 -1.57 -4.25
CA ILE A 139 -6.45 -1.67 -4.81
C ILE A 139 -6.56 -0.62 -5.91
N LEU A 140 -6.84 -1.05 -7.13
CA LEU A 140 -7.09 -0.15 -8.25
C LEU A 140 -8.46 0.52 -8.06
N LEU A 141 -8.48 1.83 -7.91
CA LEU A 141 -9.72 2.62 -7.77
C LEU A 141 -10.17 3.26 -9.10
N SER A 142 -9.38 3.07 -10.16
CA SER A 142 -9.72 3.34 -11.55
C SER A 142 -9.32 2.15 -12.40
N ASP A 143 -9.85 2.07 -13.63
CA ASP A 143 -9.31 1.14 -14.61
C ASP A 143 -7.84 1.48 -14.89
N VAL A 144 -7.02 0.46 -15.11
CA VAL A 144 -5.59 0.61 -15.42
C VAL A 144 -5.23 -0.26 -16.61
N GLY A 145 -4.89 0.39 -17.70
CA GLY A 145 -4.33 -0.23 -18.91
C GLY A 145 -2.82 -0.04 -19.00
N ASP A 146 -2.21 -0.54 -20.06
CA ASP A 146 -0.75 -0.43 -20.29
C ASP A 146 -0.28 1.02 -20.45
N GLU A 147 -1.15 1.91 -20.94
CA GLU A 147 -0.82 3.33 -21.16
C GLU A 147 -0.99 4.20 -19.91
N ASP A 148 -1.62 3.66 -18.85
CA ASP A 148 -1.90 4.39 -17.60
C ASP A 148 -0.76 4.32 -16.59
N GLY A 149 0.43 3.90 -17.02
CA GLY A 149 1.60 3.76 -16.17
C GLY A 149 1.42 2.71 -15.08
N PRO A 150 1.06 1.45 -15.43
CA PRO A 150 0.85 0.39 -14.44
C PRO A 150 2.12 0.08 -13.66
N THR A 151 1.98 -0.52 -12.49
CA THR A 151 3.10 -1.16 -11.83
C THR A 151 3.58 -2.33 -12.70
N LYS A 152 4.89 -2.43 -12.89
CA LYS A 152 5.53 -3.59 -13.51
C LYS A 152 6.07 -4.50 -12.43
N VAL A 153 5.83 -5.80 -12.55
CA VAL A 153 6.26 -6.80 -11.58
C VAL A 153 7.03 -7.92 -12.27
N VAL A 154 8.09 -8.40 -11.62
CA VAL A 154 8.90 -9.50 -12.10
C VAL A 154 8.59 -10.75 -11.28
N PRO A 155 8.21 -11.88 -11.91
CA PRO A 155 7.98 -13.12 -11.18
C PRO A 155 9.18 -13.50 -10.31
N LEU A 156 8.92 -14.05 -9.14
CA LEU A 156 9.97 -14.39 -8.16
C LEU A 156 11.06 -15.29 -8.76
N SER A 157 10.66 -16.30 -9.54
CA SER A 157 11.58 -17.23 -10.22
C SER A 157 12.55 -16.54 -11.20
N VAL A 158 12.16 -15.39 -11.76
CA VAL A 158 13.02 -14.54 -12.60
C VAL A 158 13.90 -13.65 -11.72
N GLY A 159 13.29 -13.03 -10.71
CA GLY A 159 13.99 -12.15 -9.76
C GLY A 159 15.07 -12.85 -8.93
N GLU A 160 14.99 -14.17 -8.79
CA GLU A 160 16.03 -14.99 -8.11
C GLU A 160 17.33 -15.09 -8.89
N ARG A 161 17.33 -14.78 -10.18
CA ARG A 161 18.54 -14.81 -11.05
C ARG A 161 19.51 -13.68 -10.76
N VAL A 162 19.10 -12.66 -10.04
CA VAL A 162 19.91 -11.50 -9.69
C VAL A 162 20.22 -11.45 -8.20
N PRO A 163 21.28 -10.74 -7.77
CA PRO A 163 21.58 -10.55 -6.36
C PRO A 163 20.35 -10.04 -5.59
N TYR A 164 20.19 -10.51 -4.36
CA TYR A 164 19.07 -10.08 -3.51
C TYR A 164 19.16 -8.59 -3.16
N TRP A 165 20.40 -8.09 -3.02
CA TRP A 165 20.72 -6.68 -2.90
C TRP A 165 21.59 -6.26 -4.09
N PRO A 166 20.99 -5.88 -5.24
CA PRO A 166 21.77 -5.45 -6.38
C PRO A 166 22.36 -4.05 -6.16
N ASN A 167 23.55 -3.85 -6.69
CA ASN A 167 24.18 -2.53 -6.77
C ASN A 167 24.43 -2.23 -8.25
N THR A 168 23.88 -1.14 -8.74
CA THR A 168 24.04 -0.69 -10.12
C THR A 168 24.93 0.54 -10.15
N LEU A 169 25.98 0.51 -10.97
CA LEU A 169 26.81 1.67 -11.21
C LEU A 169 26.01 2.69 -12.05
N ASN A 170 25.87 3.88 -11.53
CA ASN A 170 25.39 5.00 -12.31
C ASN A 170 26.56 5.60 -13.10
N GLU A 171 26.61 5.31 -14.38
CA GLU A 171 27.72 5.72 -15.26
C GLU A 171 27.87 7.26 -15.35
N GLY A 172 26.76 8.00 -15.21
CA GLY A 172 26.79 9.46 -15.26
C GLY A 172 27.40 10.13 -14.02
N THR A 173 27.30 9.49 -12.86
CA THR A 173 27.83 10.02 -11.59
C THR A 173 29.00 9.23 -11.05
N GLY A 174 29.27 8.03 -11.56
CA GLY A 174 30.25 7.10 -11.01
C GLY A 174 29.87 6.51 -9.63
N ALA A 175 28.66 6.78 -9.16
CA ALA A 175 28.17 6.28 -7.89
C ALA A 175 27.39 4.98 -8.04
N TYR A 176 27.47 4.11 -7.04
CA TYR A 176 26.60 2.94 -6.95
C TYR A 176 25.22 3.35 -6.39
N VAL A 177 24.17 2.88 -7.08
CA VAL A 177 22.79 2.97 -6.59
C VAL A 177 22.42 1.59 -6.02
N ALA A 178 22.29 1.53 -4.71
CA ALA A 178 22.00 0.28 -4.01
C ALA A 178 20.53 -0.14 -4.20
N ASN A 179 20.30 -1.45 -4.29
CA ASN A 179 18.98 -2.08 -4.41
C ASN A 179 18.20 -1.73 -5.68
N TYR A 180 18.85 -1.21 -6.74
CA TYR A 180 18.21 -0.87 -8.01
C TYR A 180 18.85 -1.59 -9.19
N LEU A 181 18.01 -1.99 -10.15
CA LEU A 181 18.40 -2.49 -11.46
C LEU A 181 17.77 -1.60 -12.54
N PRO A 182 18.42 -1.39 -13.69
CA PRO A 182 17.85 -0.56 -14.76
C PRO A 182 16.45 -0.99 -15.15
N ALA A 183 15.59 -0.04 -15.52
CA ALA A 183 14.21 -0.30 -15.92
C ALA A 183 14.08 -1.36 -17.05
N GLY A 184 15.05 -1.42 -17.96
CA GLY A 184 15.08 -2.42 -19.05
C GLY A 184 15.63 -3.79 -18.66
N ALA A 185 16.06 -4.02 -17.41
CA ALA A 185 16.73 -5.27 -17.00
C ALA A 185 15.86 -6.53 -17.17
N PHE A 186 14.54 -6.39 -17.18
CA PHE A 186 13.56 -7.48 -17.31
C PHE A 186 12.45 -7.16 -18.31
N ALA A 187 12.77 -6.40 -19.36
CA ALA A 187 11.77 -5.93 -20.32
C ALA A 187 10.93 -7.04 -20.96
N ASP A 188 11.51 -8.23 -21.13
CA ASP A 188 10.84 -9.39 -21.74
C ASP A 188 10.14 -10.29 -20.71
N GLU A 189 10.41 -10.12 -19.40
CA GLU A 189 9.90 -10.99 -18.34
C GLU A 189 9.00 -10.28 -17.33
N GLU A 190 9.03 -8.93 -17.29
CA GLU A 190 8.15 -8.17 -16.42
C GLU A 190 6.71 -8.17 -16.95
N LEU A 191 5.76 -8.11 -16.05
CA LEU A 191 4.34 -8.10 -16.34
C LEU A 191 3.72 -6.78 -15.89
N SER A 192 2.80 -6.24 -16.69
CA SER A 192 1.97 -5.09 -16.31
C SER A 192 0.88 -5.51 -15.34
N VAL A 193 0.72 -4.78 -14.26
CA VAL A 193 -0.42 -4.91 -13.35
C VAL A 193 -1.55 -4.04 -13.90
N THR A 194 -2.33 -4.61 -14.80
CA THR A 194 -3.52 -3.98 -15.41
C THR A 194 -4.78 -4.62 -14.87
N GLY A 195 -5.91 -3.95 -14.98
CA GLY A 195 -7.21 -4.47 -14.59
C GLY A 195 -8.28 -3.40 -14.46
N ALA A 196 -9.53 -3.84 -14.33
CA ALA A 196 -10.65 -2.96 -14.02
C ALA A 196 -10.53 -2.42 -12.59
N ALA A 197 -11.18 -1.28 -12.35
CA ALA A 197 -11.35 -0.76 -10.99
C ALA A 197 -11.95 -1.83 -10.05
N GLY A 198 -11.50 -1.88 -8.82
CA GLY A 198 -11.82 -2.94 -7.86
C GLY A 198 -10.89 -4.14 -7.90
N THR A 199 -9.85 -4.14 -8.75
CA THR A 199 -8.82 -5.19 -8.77
C THR A 199 -7.83 -4.99 -7.63
N LEU A 200 -7.47 -6.08 -6.94
CA LEU A 200 -6.41 -6.14 -5.94
C LEU A 200 -5.11 -6.63 -6.59
N PHE A 201 -4.03 -5.92 -6.36
CA PHE A 201 -2.66 -6.36 -6.58
C PHE A 201 -1.94 -6.47 -5.24
N THR A 202 -1.36 -7.61 -4.94
CA THR A 202 -0.58 -7.82 -3.71
C THR A 202 0.77 -8.43 -4.08
N TYR A 203 1.84 -7.98 -3.43
CA TYR A 203 3.18 -8.51 -3.64
C TYR A 203 4.00 -8.55 -2.35
N ARG A 204 5.00 -9.41 -2.33
CA ARG A 204 5.97 -9.55 -1.25
C ARG A 204 6.99 -8.42 -1.35
N THR A 205 7.47 -7.91 -0.22
CA THR A 205 8.52 -6.85 -0.18
C THR A 205 9.81 -7.21 -0.90
N ASP A 206 10.08 -8.50 -1.14
CA ASP A 206 11.25 -8.98 -1.88
C ASP A 206 10.98 -9.24 -3.37
N THR A 207 9.77 -8.99 -3.86
CA THR A 207 9.44 -9.03 -5.28
C THR A 207 10.01 -7.81 -6.01
N LEU A 208 10.75 -8.05 -7.08
CA LEU A 208 11.21 -6.97 -7.95
C LEU A 208 10.03 -6.35 -8.67
N HIS A 209 9.92 -5.04 -8.58
CA HIS A 209 8.88 -4.28 -9.26
C HIS A 209 9.37 -2.86 -9.57
N ARG A 210 8.57 -2.12 -10.32
CA ARG A 210 8.81 -0.72 -10.64
C ARG A 210 7.52 -0.01 -11.06
N GLY A 211 7.48 1.30 -10.93
CA GLY A 211 6.50 2.12 -11.61
C GLY A 211 6.90 2.32 -13.08
N SER A 212 5.94 2.25 -13.98
CA SER A 212 6.12 2.61 -15.37
C SER A 212 5.59 4.00 -15.67
N ARG A 213 6.07 4.59 -16.75
CA ARG A 213 5.62 5.91 -17.21
C ARG A 213 4.19 5.83 -17.76
N MET A 214 3.38 6.84 -17.45
CA MET A 214 2.08 7.03 -18.10
C MET A 214 2.29 7.60 -19.50
N THR A 215 1.73 6.95 -20.51
CA THR A 215 1.85 7.34 -21.91
C THR A 215 0.55 7.82 -22.53
N ALA A 216 -0.58 7.59 -21.86
CA ALA A 216 -1.88 8.12 -22.26
C ALA A 216 -1.89 9.66 -22.21
N GLU A 217 -2.45 10.31 -23.22
CA GLU A 217 -2.51 11.77 -23.29
C GLU A 217 -3.48 12.39 -22.28
N ARG A 218 -4.56 11.68 -21.97
CA ARG A 218 -5.61 12.11 -21.02
C ARG A 218 -6.06 10.91 -20.20
N SER A 219 -5.34 10.64 -19.14
CA SER A 219 -5.68 9.58 -18.20
C SER A 219 -5.40 10.01 -16.77
N ALA A 220 -6.15 9.47 -15.83
CA ALA A 220 -5.92 9.61 -14.41
C ALA A 220 -6.04 8.24 -13.73
N ARG A 221 -5.02 7.85 -12.98
CA ARG A 221 -4.97 6.59 -12.25
C ARG A 221 -5.04 6.84 -10.75
N PHE A 222 -5.93 6.11 -10.08
CA PHE A 222 -6.11 6.17 -8.64
C PHE A 222 -5.90 4.78 -8.03
N THR A 223 -5.12 4.70 -6.97
CA THR A 223 -4.79 3.46 -6.29
C THR A 223 -4.77 3.71 -4.78
N LEU A 224 -5.30 2.78 -4.00
CA LEU A 224 -5.09 2.73 -2.56
C LEU A 224 -4.07 1.65 -2.25
N SER A 225 -2.98 2.01 -1.59
CA SER A 225 -1.97 1.08 -1.08
C SER A 225 -2.19 0.84 0.41
N ALA A 226 -2.06 -0.42 0.85
CA ALA A 226 -2.02 -0.81 2.25
C ALA A 226 -0.92 -1.85 2.46
N GLN A 227 -0.07 -1.63 3.44
CA GLN A 227 1.08 -2.48 3.73
C GLN A 227 0.94 -3.06 5.13
N TYR A 228 1.15 -4.37 5.24
CA TYR A 228 1.04 -5.08 6.52
C TYR A 228 2.33 -5.80 6.85
N ASP A 229 2.70 -5.73 8.11
CA ASP A 229 3.75 -6.54 8.68
C ASP A 229 3.26 -7.29 9.94
N VAL A 230 4.10 -8.15 10.45
CA VAL A 230 3.97 -8.74 11.79
C VAL A 230 5.08 -8.16 12.67
N TRP A 231 4.80 -8.06 13.97
CA TRP A 231 5.80 -7.60 14.91
C TRP A 231 7.06 -8.48 14.81
N ALA A 232 8.13 -7.90 14.30
CA ALA A 232 9.45 -8.53 14.27
C ALA A 232 10.50 -7.55 14.83
N PRO A 233 11.36 -7.98 15.79
CA PRO A 233 12.30 -7.07 16.45
C PRO A 233 13.30 -6.36 15.53
N ARG A 234 13.42 -6.81 14.28
CA ARG A 234 14.36 -6.28 13.28
C ARG A 234 13.75 -5.25 12.33
N TRP A 235 12.43 -5.03 12.41
CA TRP A 235 11.71 -4.15 11.51
C TRP A 235 11.26 -2.91 12.27
N THR A 236 11.64 -1.76 11.76
CA THR A 236 11.16 -0.48 12.27
C THR A 236 9.96 -0.06 11.43
N GLY A 237 8.83 0.18 12.07
CA GLY A 237 7.66 0.76 11.41
C GLY A 237 7.96 2.14 10.83
N ARG A 238 7.23 2.55 9.80
CA ARG A 238 7.30 3.91 9.28
C ARG A 238 6.84 4.90 10.35
N VAL A 239 7.66 5.88 10.67
CA VAL A 239 7.48 6.80 11.81
C VAL A 239 6.31 7.79 11.62
N ALA A 240 5.73 7.85 10.41
CA ALA A 240 4.70 8.83 10.02
C ALA A 240 3.43 8.83 10.88
N TRP A 241 3.09 7.72 11.51
CA TRP A 241 1.90 7.63 12.36
C TRP A 241 1.99 8.50 13.61
N ALA A 242 3.13 8.51 14.28
CA ALA A 242 3.28 9.20 15.58
C ALA A 242 3.10 10.71 15.46
N GLU A 243 3.57 11.31 14.39
CA GLU A 243 3.46 12.75 14.14
C GLU A 243 2.03 13.21 13.91
N ARG A 244 1.17 12.33 13.38
CA ARG A 244 -0.22 12.63 13.04
C ARG A 244 -1.25 12.04 13.99
N ALA A 245 -0.82 11.39 15.06
CA ALA A 245 -1.69 10.65 15.98
C ALA A 245 -2.79 11.50 16.67
N LEU A 246 -2.66 12.84 16.64
CA LEU A 246 -3.66 13.76 17.18
C LEU A 246 -4.63 14.31 16.12
N ASP A 247 -4.46 13.97 14.85
CA ASP A 247 -5.36 14.41 13.78
C ASP A 247 -6.78 13.87 13.98
N SER A 248 -7.77 14.71 13.63
CA SER A 248 -9.19 14.33 13.75
C SER A 248 -9.56 13.09 12.94
N ASN A 249 -8.89 12.86 11.81
CA ASN A 249 -9.10 11.68 10.96
C ASN A 249 -8.70 10.39 11.70
N TRP A 250 -7.59 10.41 12.46
CA TRP A 250 -7.17 9.29 13.29
C TRP A 250 -8.20 8.99 14.36
N ARG A 251 -8.68 10.04 15.05
CA ARG A 251 -9.70 9.86 16.09
C ARG A 251 -10.98 9.25 15.53
N GLU A 252 -11.50 9.77 14.43
CA GLU A 252 -12.69 9.23 13.79
C GLU A 252 -12.51 7.77 13.35
N LEU A 253 -11.38 7.44 12.75
CA LEU A 253 -11.06 6.08 12.34
C LEU A 253 -11.06 5.12 13.52
N ILE A 254 -10.35 5.44 14.60
CA ILE A 254 -10.27 4.59 15.79
C ILE A 254 -11.63 4.45 16.50
N GLU A 255 -12.41 5.53 16.56
CA GLU A 255 -13.75 5.51 17.16
C GLU A 255 -14.71 4.59 16.42
N ARG A 256 -14.62 4.50 15.09
CA ARG A 256 -15.49 3.66 14.25
C ARG A 256 -15.01 2.23 14.09
N ALA A 257 -13.72 2.00 14.24
CA ALA A 257 -13.11 0.69 14.04
C ALA A 257 -13.58 -0.34 15.06
N THR A 258 -13.75 -1.58 14.64
CA THR A 258 -13.97 -2.75 15.50
C THR A 258 -12.72 -3.10 16.29
N PRO A 259 -12.79 -3.94 17.35
CA PRO A 259 -11.60 -4.41 18.04
C PRO A 259 -10.57 -5.07 17.12
N ARG A 260 -11.03 -5.84 16.13
CA ARG A 260 -10.15 -6.49 15.15
C ARG A 260 -9.44 -5.46 14.27
N GLU A 261 -10.15 -4.44 13.80
CA GLU A 261 -9.57 -3.37 13.00
C GLU A 261 -8.59 -2.52 13.81
N ARG A 262 -8.93 -2.20 15.06
CA ARG A 262 -8.01 -1.49 15.97
C ARG A 262 -6.73 -2.27 16.23
N SER A 263 -6.75 -3.60 16.23
CA SER A 263 -5.55 -4.41 16.47
C SER A 263 -4.46 -4.20 15.41
N VAL A 264 -4.80 -3.91 14.15
CA VAL A 264 -3.81 -3.61 13.09
C VAL A 264 -3.11 -2.27 13.30
N PHE A 265 -3.64 -1.40 14.17
CA PHE A 265 -3.00 -0.17 14.64
C PHE A 265 -2.26 -0.36 15.97
N GLY A 266 -2.12 -1.58 16.44
CA GLY A 266 -1.40 -1.92 17.66
C GLY A 266 -2.23 -1.84 18.94
N PHE A 267 -3.56 -1.72 18.87
CA PHE A 267 -4.41 -1.83 20.06
C PHE A 267 -4.36 -3.27 20.58
N PRO A 268 -4.11 -3.47 21.89
CA PRO A 268 -4.14 -4.79 22.50
C PRO A 268 -5.51 -5.46 22.31
N ALA A 269 -5.51 -6.78 22.13
CA ALA A 269 -6.74 -7.53 21.93
C ALA A 269 -7.67 -7.45 23.16
N PRO A 270 -8.98 -7.67 23.00
CA PRO A 270 -9.88 -7.89 24.15
C PRO A 270 -9.35 -9.01 25.04
N GLY A 271 -9.35 -8.75 26.36
CA GLY A 271 -8.82 -9.69 27.37
C GLY A 271 -7.31 -9.64 27.59
N ASP A 272 -6.58 -8.78 26.87
CA ASP A 272 -5.16 -8.53 27.16
C ASP A 272 -4.99 -7.85 28.53
N ALA A 273 -3.93 -8.20 29.26
CA ALA A 273 -3.62 -7.64 30.57
C ALA A 273 -3.32 -6.12 30.56
N TYR A 274 -3.16 -5.53 29.39
CA TYR A 274 -3.06 -4.08 29.22
C TYR A 274 -4.35 -3.37 29.67
N TRP A 275 -5.53 -4.00 29.49
CA TRP A 275 -6.83 -3.39 29.76
C TRP A 275 -7.16 -3.46 31.24
N ASP A 276 -6.88 -2.40 31.96
CA ASP A 276 -7.25 -2.17 33.34
C ASP A 276 -8.17 -0.92 33.47
N GLU A 277 -8.55 -0.58 34.69
CA GLU A 277 -9.44 0.56 34.95
C GLU A 277 -8.88 1.88 34.43
N GLN A 278 -7.56 2.10 34.60
CA GLN A 278 -6.89 3.32 34.17
C GLN A 278 -6.81 3.39 32.65
N THR A 279 -6.31 2.35 31.97
CA THR A 279 -6.13 2.33 30.51
C THR A 279 -7.47 2.42 29.78
N MET A 280 -8.53 1.79 30.33
CA MET A 280 -9.88 1.90 29.81
C MET A 280 -10.42 3.33 29.90
N ALA A 281 -10.25 4.00 31.04
CA ALA A 281 -10.72 5.37 31.26
C ALA A 281 -9.99 6.36 30.34
N ASP A 282 -8.65 6.24 30.22
CA ASP A 282 -7.84 7.14 29.41
C ASP A 282 -8.05 6.91 27.91
N THR A 283 -8.22 5.66 27.50
CA THR A 283 -8.57 5.35 26.10
C THR A 283 -9.95 5.91 25.75
N GLN A 284 -10.92 5.80 26.65
CA GLN A 284 -12.25 6.41 26.43
C GLN A 284 -12.17 7.94 26.37
N ALA A 285 -11.32 8.57 27.18
CA ALA A 285 -11.11 10.02 27.14
C ALA A 285 -10.47 10.46 25.82
N ARG A 286 -9.52 9.69 25.28
CA ARG A 286 -8.88 9.96 23.99
C ARG A 286 -9.81 9.75 22.79
N TYR A 287 -10.67 8.73 22.87
CA TYR A 287 -11.62 8.32 21.83
C TYR A 287 -13.05 8.27 22.38
N PRO A 288 -13.70 9.43 22.60
CA PRO A 288 -14.96 9.50 23.35
C PRO A 288 -16.12 8.69 22.76
N ARG A 289 -16.13 8.47 21.44
CA ARG A 289 -17.20 7.74 20.73
C ARG A 289 -16.85 6.28 20.44
N ALA A 290 -15.66 5.83 20.84
CA ALA A 290 -15.28 4.44 20.64
C ALA A 290 -16.11 3.51 21.53
N ASP A 291 -16.63 2.43 20.96
CA ASP A 291 -17.15 1.30 21.75
C ASP A 291 -15.98 0.50 22.33
N LEU A 292 -15.79 0.60 23.63
CA LEU A 292 -14.78 -0.14 24.39
C LEU A 292 -15.39 -1.31 25.19
N THR A 293 -16.70 -1.57 25.05
CA THR A 293 -17.36 -2.70 25.74
C THR A 293 -16.66 -4.04 25.51
N PRO A 294 -16.17 -4.37 24.29
CA PRO A 294 -15.48 -5.64 24.05
C PRO A 294 -14.17 -5.82 24.83
N TYR A 295 -13.58 -4.77 25.37
CA TYR A 295 -12.29 -4.80 26.08
C TYR A 295 -12.45 -4.94 27.62
N ARG A 296 -13.68 -4.91 28.13
CA ARG A 296 -14.02 -5.01 29.56
C ARG A 296 -14.00 -6.44 30.08
#